data_584946efefd78df7c251f0f859a17fa2
#
_entry.id   584946efefd78df7c251f0f859a17fa2
#
_cell.length_a   1.000
_cell.length_b   1.000
_cell.length_c   1.000
_cell.angle_alpha   90.00
_cell.angle_beta   90.00
_cell.angle_gamma   90.00
#
_symmetry.space_group_name_H-M   'P 1'
#
loop_
_entity.id
_entity.type
_entity.pdbx_description
1 polymer ?
#
loop_
_entity_poly.entity_id
_entity_poly.type
_entity_poly.pdbx_seq_one_letter_code
_entity_poly.pdbx_strand_id
1 'polypeptide(L)'
;MREAAKEISQNLRRTADCILNKHRLVFLACADENSLTSILEYGTKRLALLHEITDGIPLSDSIFACPRRSAAAIDSPLEEVRMTGDFSSVPGFMGRHLPFLLAASDKYIKPAVRYQGCAYDSGVDFLLPNQYFTLWSTSDSQIRSTLETFASAGEQLEDLAISKEDLRGYILSAYAQALPPSGMLNGRMRFLRRRLFGISTDHINKMITDIRNSSLKDQKIAARLIHKILQNSPSAVVGNEKMIDENKIY
;
A
#
# COMPACT_ATOMS: atom_id res chain seq x y z
N MET A 1 -29.92 28.06 9.95
CA MET A 1 -28.91 27.52 10.88
C MET A 1 -29.40 26.34 11.73
N ARG A 2 -30.54 26.40 12.42
CA ARG A 2 -31.04 25.28 13.27
C ARG A 2 -31.38 24.02 12.47
N GLU A 3 -31.94 24.15 11.27
CA GLU A 3 -32.31 23.02 10.39
C GLU A 3 -31.09 22.29 9.86
N ALA A 4 -30.08 23.02 9.37
CA ALA A 4 -28.80 22.45 8.93
C ALA A 4 -28.06 21.72 10.08
N ALA A 5 -28.08 22.25 11.28
CA ALA A 5 -27.50 21.60 12.45
C ALA A 5 -28.22 20.28 12.80
N LYS A 6 -29.56 20.23 12.63
CA LYS A 6 -30.36 19.02 12.85
C LYS A 6 -30.04 17.94 11.80
N GLU A 7 -29.93 18.34 10.54
CA GLU A 7 -29.55 17.43 9.45
C GLU A 7 -28.15 16.86 9.64
N ILE A 8 -27.16 17.70 9.97
CA ILE A 8 -25.80 17.25 10.28
C ILE A 8 -25.80 16.26 11.45
N SER A 9 -26.54 16.58 12.53
CA SER A 9 -26.64 15.67 13.68
C SER A 9 -27.25 14.32 13.32
N GLN A 10 -28.29 14.31 12.47
CA GLN A 10 -28.90 13.07 11.98
C GLN A 10 -27.96 12.26 11.11
N ASN A 11 -27.23 12.91 10.21
CA ASN A 11 -26.26 12.24 9.34
C ASN A 11 -25.09 11.66 10.14
N LEU A 12 -24.58 12.39 11.13
CA LEU A 12 -23.56 11.89 12.04
C LEU A 12 -24.04 10.68 12.86
N ARG A 13 -25.27 10.70 13.35
CA ARG A 13 -25.85 9.57 14.07
C ARG A 13 -26.00 8.35 13.17
N ARG A 14 -26.54 8.50 11.95
CA ARG A 14 -26.62 7.42 10.96
C ARG A 14 -25.25 6.84 10.62
N THR A 15 -24.25 7.69 10.45
CA THR A 15 -22.84 7.26 10.21
C THR A 15 -22.32 6.47 11.41
N ALA A 16 -22.52 6.96 12.62
CA ALA A 16 -22.12 6.27 13.85
C ALA A 16 -22.80 4.89 13.97
N ASP A 17 -24.09 4.79 13.74
CA ASP A 17 -24.84 3.53 13.77
C ASP A 17 -24.34 2.52 12.72
N CYS A 18 -23.93 3.01 11.54
CA CYS A 18 -23.35 2.17 10.50
C CYS A 18 -21.95 1.64 10.86
N ILE A 19 -21.12 2.46 11.50
CA ILE A 19 -19.76 2.09 11.88
C ILE A 19 -19.75 1.24 13.15
N LEU A 20 -20.50 1.69 14.18
CA LEU A 20 -20.59 1.05 15.50
C LEU A 20 -21.67 -0.03 15.51
N ASN A 21 -21.60 -0.95 14.58
CA ASN A 21 -22.54 -2.03 14.38
C ASN A 21 -21.89 -3.36 14.78
N LYS A 22 -22.59 -4.19 15.57
CA LYS A 22 -22.03 -5.47 16.06
C LYS A 22 -21.65 -6.45 14.96
N HIS A 23 -22.24 -6.36 13.76
CA HIS A 23 -21.87 -7.20 12.61
C HIS A 23 -20.63 -6.71 11.86
N ARG A 24 -20.17 -5.51 12.14
CA ARG A 24 -19.02 -4.88 11.45
C ARG A 24 -17.81 -4.72 12.34
N LEU A 25 -17.94 -4.98 13.64
CA LEU A 25 -16.84 -4.87 14.58
C LEU A 25 -16.23 -6.24 14.88
N VAL A 26 -14.92 -6.27 14.92
CA VAL A 26 -14.14 -7.43 15.36
C VAL A 26 -13.37 -7.05 16.60
N PHE A 27 -13.58 -7.80 17.67
CA PHE A 27 -12.85 -7.62 18.91
C PHE A 27 -11.67 -8.60 18.95
N LEU A 28 -10.46 -8.06 19.03
CA LEU A 28 -9.25 -8.84 19.20
C LEU A 28 -8.72 -8.68 20.63
N ALA A 29 -8.64 -9.76 21.37
CA ALA A 29 -8.02 -9.80 22.68
C ALA A 29 -6.67 -10.52 22.62
N CYS A 30 -5.66 -9.98 23.31
CA CYS A 30 -4.35 -10.59 23.48
C CYS A 30 -3.90 -10.35 24.91
N ALA A 31 -3.90 -11.42 25.72
CA ALA A 31 -3.54 -11.40 27.12
C ALA A 31 -2.98 -12.77 27.53
N ASP A 32 -2.53 -12.88 28.79
CA ASP A 32 -2.27 -14.17 29.41
C ASP A 32 -3.57 -14.98 29.57
N GLU A 33 -3.45 -16.28 29.76
CA GLU A 33 -4.59 -17.20 29.81
C GLU A 33 -5.61 -16.85 30.90
N ASN A 34 -5.14 -16.38 32.05
CA ASN A 34 -6.01 -16.04 33.18
C ASN A 34 -6.82 -14.78 32.92
N SER A 35 -6.23 -13.78 32.27
CA SER A 35 -6.87 -12.51 31.94
C SER A 35 -7.78 -12.60 30.71
N LEU A 36 -7.50 -13.54 29.77
CA LEU A 36 -8.16 -13.61 28.47
C LEU A 36 -9.68 -13.82 28.62
N THR A 37 -10.12 -14.71 29.52
CA THR A 37 -11.55 -15.00 29.75
C THR A 37 -12.30 -13.74 30.17
N SER A 38 -11.80 -13.02 31.16
CA SER A 38 -12.42 -11.79 31.67
C SER A 38 -12.47 -10.70 30.62
N ILE A 39 -11.41 -10.55 29.81
CA ILE A 39 -11.34 -9.57 28.70
C ILE A 39 -12.37 -9.92 27.60
N LEU A 40 -12.48 -11.20 27.23
CA LEU A 40 -13.43 -11.66 26.23
C LEU A 40 -14.88 -11.47 26.71
N GLU A 41 -15.18 -11.79 27.96
CA GLU A 41 -16.51 -11.55 28.55
C GLU A 41 -16.86 -10.05 28.54
N TYR A 42 -15.94 -9.19 28.96
CA TYR A 42 -16.13 -7.75 28.93
C TYR A 42 -16.36 -7.23 27.49
N GLY A 43 -15.52 -7.64 26.55
CA GLY A 43 -15.64 -7.27 25.15
C GLY A 43 -16.97 -7.72 24.54
N THR A 44 -17.36 -8.97 24.79
CA THR A 44 -18.65 -9.53 24.30
C THR A 44 -19.85 -8.76 24.89
N LYS A 45 -19.83 -8.44 26.19
CA LYS A 45 -20.87 -7.62 26.80
C LYS A 45 -20.95 -6.22 26.19
N ARG A 46 -19.82 -5.60 25.86
CA ARG A 46 -19.80 -4.27 25.18
C ARG A 46 -20.29 -4.34 23.76
N LEU A 47 -19.87 -5.34 23.00
CA LEU A 47 -20.34 -5.55 21.63
C LEU A 47 -21.85 -5.81 21.57
N ALA A 48 -22.41 -6.51 22.58
CA ALA A 48 -23.85 -6.76 22.66
C ALA A 48 -24.70 -5.49 22.82
N LEU A 49 -24.11 -4.39 23.30
CA LEU A 49 -24.78 -3.09 23.43
C LEU A 49 -24.83 -2.29 22.12
N LEU A 50 -24.14 -2.73 21.10
CA LEU A 50 -24.14 -2.06 19.80
C LEU A 50 -25.41 -2.39 19.00
N HIS A 51 -25.78 -1.46 18.15
CA HIS A 51 -26.93 -1.66 17.26
C HIS A 51 -26.70 -2.84 16.31
N GLU A 52 -27.78 -3.50 15.96
CA GLU A 52 -27.81 -4.57 14.96
C GLU A 52 -28.50 -4.04 13.71
N ILE A 53 -27.72 -3.54 12.77
CA ILE A 53 -28.21 -3.12 11.47
C ILE A 53 -27.81 -4.20 10.47
N THR A 54 -28.81 -4.91 9.95
CA THR A 54 -28.61 -5.97 8.96
C THR A 54 -28.53 -5.43 7.53
N ASP A 55 -29.17 -4.27 7.30
CA ASP A 55 -29.15 -3.64 5.98
C ASP A 55 -27.80 -2.98 5.75
N GLY A 56 -27.02 -3.59 4.85
CA GLY A 56 -25.77 -3.00 4.39
C GLY A 56 -26.04 -1.68 3.67
N ILE A 57 -25.28 -0.63 3.97
CA ILE A 57 -25.24 0.51 3.06
C ILE A 57 -24.60 -0.03 1.78
N PRO A 58 -25.30 -0.02 0.64
CA PRO A 58 -24.68 -0.37 -0.62
C PRO A 58 -23.53 0.61 -0.84
N LEU A 59 -22.29 0.08 -0.83
CA LEU A 59 -21.15 0.86 -1.23
C LEU A 59 -21.29 1.07 -2.73
N SER A 60 -21.45 2.32 -3.14
CA SER A 60 -21.43 2.66 -4.55
C SER A 60 -20.04 2.36 -5.10
N ASP A 61 -19.97 1.66 -6.23
CA ASP A 61 -18.70 1.39 -6.91
C ASP A 61 -17.92 2.68 -7.22
N SER A 62 -18.64 3.81 -7.33
CA SER A 62 -18.05 5.13 -7.54
C SER A 62 -17.18 5.63 -6.37
N ILE A 63 -17.43 5.15 -5.13
CA ILE A 63 -16.60 5.50 -3.96
C ILE A 63 -15.19 4.90 -4.08
N PHE A 64 -15.06 3.79 -4.81
CA PHE A 64 -13.79 3.11 -5.03
C PHE A 64 -13.16 3.42 -6.39
N ALA A 65 -13.81 4.23 -7.21
CA ALA A 65 -13.21 4.69 -8.47
C ALA A 65 -12.01 5.60 -8.15
N CYS A 66 -10.82 5.01 -8.17
CA CYS A 66 -9.58 5.79 -8.05
C CYS A 66 -9.29 6.45 -9.39
N PRO A 67 -9.26 7.78 -9.49
CA PRO A 67 -8.85 8.43 -10.72
C PRO A 67 -7.42 8.01 -11.06
N ARG A 68 -7.12 7.87 -12.34
CA ARG A 68 -5.78 7.45 -12.80
C ARG A 68 -4.69 8.46 -12.38
N ARG A 69 -5.07 9.72 -12.23
CA ARG A 69 -4.23 10.78 -11.68
C ARG A 69 -5.05 11.56 -10.65
N SER A 70 -4.43 11.87 -9.55
CA SER A 70 -5.04 12.69 -8.50
C SER A 70 -4.01 13.64 -7.93
N ALA A 71 -4.48 14.82 -7.54
CA ALA A 71 -3.66 15.80 -6.87
C ALA A 71 -4.41 16.44 -5.72
N ALA A 72 -3.69 16.80 -4.68
CA ALA A 72 -4.20 17.58 -3.55
C ALA A 72 -3.26 18.75 -3.27
N ALA A 73 -3.79 19.96 -3.42
CA ALA A 73 -3.05 21.18 -3.11
C ALA A 73 -3.01 21.41 -1.61
N ILE A 74 -1.81 21.66 -1.11
CA ILE A 74 -1.56 22.06 0.29
C ILE A 74 -0.56 23.22 0.31
N ASP A 75 -0.51 23.95 1.41
CA ASP A 75 0.51 25.00 1.62
C ASP A 75 1.85 24.34 1.98
N SER A 76 2.56 23.89 0.97
CA SER A 76 3.88 23.26 1.07
C SER A 76 4.76 23.73 -0.09
N PRO A 77 6.04 24.00 0.12
CA PRO A 77 6.98 24.34 -0.97
C PRO A 77 7.47 23.09 -1.73
N LEU A 78 7.13 21.89 -1.28
CA LEU A 78 7.68 20.63 -1.78
C LEU A 78 6.56 19.58 -1.94
N GLU A 79 6.73 18.69 -2.88
CA GLU A 79 5.74 17.71 -3.28
C GLU A 79 6.05 16.31 -2.75
N GLU A 80 4.98 15.56 -2.50
CA GLU A 80 4.97 14.11 -2.32
C GLU A 80 4.41 13.47 -3.59
N VAL A 81 5.17 12.60 -4.24
CA VAL A 81 4.75 11.92 -5.47
C VAL A 81 4.63 10.43 -5.21
N ARG A 82 3.53 9.82 -5.64
CA ARG A 82 3.25 8.40 -5.47
C ARG A 82 2.75 7.79 -6.78
N MET A 83 3.19 6.56 -7.06
CA MET A 83 2.62 5.73 -8.15
C MET A 83 2.44 4.31 -7.60
N THR A 84 1.22 3.77 -7.69
CA THR A 84 0.90 2.48 -7.07
C THR A 84 0.59 1.45 -8.13
N GLY A 85 1.29 0.34 -8.10
CA GLY A 85 1.10 -0.80 -8.98
C GLY A 85 0.41 -1.96 -8.27
N ASP A 86 -0.67 -2.47 -8.87
CA ASP A 86 -1.36 -3.68 -8.41
C ASP A 86 -0.76 -4.91 -9.12
N PHE A 87 0.01 -5.71 -8.40
CA PHE A 87 0.61 -6.90 -8.98
C PHE A 87 -0.36 -8.10 -9.06
N SER A 88 -1.55 -8.01 -8.48
CA SER A 88 -2.62 -9.00 -8.70
C SER A 88 -3.25 -8.85 -10.09
N SER A 89 -3.20 -7.65 -10.66
CA SER A 89 -3.76 -7.33 -11.98
C SER A 89 -3.02 -7.98 -13.15
N VAL A 90 -1.79 -8.46 -12.92
CA VAL A 90 -0.95 -9.04 -13.98
C VAL A 90 -0.67 -10.52 -13.69
N PRO A 91 -1.30 -11.45 -14.43
CA PRO A 91 -1.05 -12.87 -14.27
C PRO A 91 0.44 -13.22 -14.40
N GLY A 92 0.92 -14.08 -13.50
CA GLY A 92 2.31 -14.53 -13.48
C GLY A 92 3.24 -13.71 -12.62
N PHE A 93 2.81 -12.58 -12.03
CA PHE A 93 3.59 -11.91 -11.01
C PHE A 93 3.65 -12.79 -9.74
N MET A 94 4.86 -12.98 -9.21
CA MET A 94 5.13 -13.85 -8.07
C MET A 94 6.10 -13.17 -7.10
N GLY A 95 6.21 -13.68 -5.90
CA GLY A 95 7.13 -13.17 -4.88
C GLY A 95 8.58 -13.04 -5.37
N ARG A 96 9.04 -13.94 -6.26
CA ARG A 96 10.38 -13.91 -6.85
C ARG A 96 10.69 -12.65 -7.69
N HIS A 97 9.69 -11.88 -8.07
CA HIS A 97 9.86 -10.63 -8.83
C HIS A 97 10.04 -9.40 -7.92
N LEU A 98 9.68 -9.49 -6.63
CA LEU A 98 9.78 -8.39 -5.67
C LEU A 98 11.21 -7.88 -5.42
N PRO A 99 12.25 -8.73 -5.32
CA PRO A 99 13.62 -8.25 -5.19
C PRO A 99 14.06 -7.34 -6.33
N PHE A 100 13.49 -7.50 -7.52
CA PHE A 100 13.81 -6.68 -8.68
C PHE A 100 13.16 -5.30 -8.66
N LEU A 101 12.03 -5.12 -7.95
CA LEU A 101 11.51 -3.79 -7.63
C LEU A 101 12.48 -3.01 -6.75
N LEU A 102 13.10 -3.67 -5.77
CA LEU A 102 14.12 -3.05 -4.92
C LEU A 102 15.38 -2.71 -5.71
N ALA A 103 15.77 -3.59 -6.63
CA ALA A 103 16.89 -3.32 -7.53
C ALA A 103 16.63 -2.10 -8.44
N ALA A 104 15.41 -2.01 -9.03
CA ALA A 104 15.02 -0.84 -9.82
C ALA A 104 14.99 0.44 -8.96
N SER A 105 14.50 0.34 -7.73
CA SER A 105 14.50 1.47 -6.80
C SER A 105 15.92 1.96 -6.50
N ASP A 106 16.83 1.07 -6.17
CA ASP A 106 18.18 1.40 -5.72
C ASP A 106 19.09 1.84 -6.87
N LYS A 107 19.05 1.13 -8.01
CA LYS A 107 19.97 1.35 -9.13
C LYS A 107 19.44 2.30 -10.21
N TYR A 108 18.15 2.62 -10.22
CA TYR A 108 17.56 3.51 -11.22
C TYR A 108 16.75 4.66 -10.59
N ILE A 109 15.73 4.37 -9.77
CA ILE A 109 14.84 5.42 -9.26
C ILE A 109 15.59 6.39 -8.33
N LYS A 110 16.30 5.89 -7.32
CA LYS A 110 17.04 6.76 -6.39
C LYS A 110 18.10 7.62 -7.10
N PRO A 111 18.92 7.09 -8.01
CA PRO A 111 19.85 7.92 -8.79
C PRO A 111 19.16 9.04 -9.57
N ALA A 112 18.05 8.75 -10.25
CA ALA A 112 17.34 9.72 -11.06
C ALA A 112 16.57 10.75 -10.22
N VAL A 113 15.81 10.29 -9.24
CA VAL A 113 14.87 11.14 -8.48
C VAL A 113 15.56 11.88 -7.33
N ARG A 114 16.40 11.17 -6.56
CA ARG A 114 17.04 11.77 -5.39
C ARG A 114 18.34 12.48 -5.75
N TYR A 115 19.27 11.82 -6.45
CA TYR A 115 20.62 12.41 -6.66
C TYR A 115 20.64 13.40 -7.81
N GLN A 116 19.90 13.18 -8.88
CA GLN A 116 19.81 14.09 -10.03
C GLN A 116 18.60 15.03 -9.93
N GLY A 117 17.45 14.52 -9.48
CA GLY A 117 16.20 15.26 -9.36
C GLY A 117 16.05 16.07 -8.08
N CYS A 118 17.00 15.95 -7.12
CA CYS A 118 17.02 16.70 -5.86
C CYS A 118 15.85 16.44 -4.90
N ALA A 119 15.09 15.36 -5.06
CA ALA A 119 14.15 14.92 -4.03
C ALA A 119 14.92 14.53 -2.75
N TYR A 120 14.30 14.73 -1.60
CA TYR A 120 14.92 14.35 -0.32
C TYR A 120 15.16 12.85 -0.23
N ASP A 121 14.14 12.05 -0.57
CA ASP A 121 14.27 10.60 -0.68
C ASP A 121 13.26 10.03 -1.68
N SER A 122 13.51 8.80 -2.13
CA SER A 122 12.64 8.05 -3.02
C SER A 122 12.84 6.55 -2.81
N GLY A 123 11.83 5.77 -3.15
CA GLY A 123 11.92 4.34 -2.94
C GLY A 123 10.72 3.55 -3.44
N VAL A 124 10.67 2.30 -3.03
CA VAL A 124 9.55 1.39 -3.24
C VAL A 124 9.20 0.65 -1.96
N ASP A 125 7.92 0.63 -1.67
CA ASP A 125 7.34 -0.20 -0.62
C ASP A 125 6.36 -1.19 -1.25
N PHE A 126 6.21 -2.37 -0.66
CA PHE A 126 5.19 -3.32 -1.07
C PHE A 126 4.47 -3.94 0.12
N LEU A 127 3.20 -4.24 -0.08
CA LEU A 127 2.33 -4.85 0.92
C LEU A 127 1.80 -6.18 0.37
N LEU A 128 2.39 -7.29 0.78
CA LEU A 128 1.98 -8.62 0.33
C LEU A 128 0.50 -8.91 0.55
N PRO A 129 -0.09 -8.57 1.70
CA PRO A 129 -1.51 -8.79 1.93
C PRO A 129 -2.42 -8.10 0.92
N ASN A 130 -2.03 -6.93 0.46
CA ASN A 130 -2.83 -6.09 -0.42
C ASN A 130 -2.46 -6.25 -1.89
N GLN A 131 -1.42 -7.02 -2.18
CA GLN A 131 -0.92 -7.31 -3.52
C GLN A 131 -0.58 -6.07 -4.36
N TYR A 132 -0.07 -5.01 -3.72
CA TYR A 132 0.41 -3.82 -4.41
C TYR A 132 1.77 -3.36 -3.91
N PHE A 133 2.42 -2.56 -4.74
CA PHE A 133 3.60 -1.79 -4.39
C PHE A 133 3.39 -0.31 -4.70
N THR A 134 4.13 0.54 -4.02
CA THR A 134 4.09 1.99 -4.24
C THR A 134 5.51 2.49 -4.47
N LEU A 135 5.74 3.11 -5.62
CA LEU A 135 6.89 3.95 -5.87
C LEU A 135 6.60 5.32 -5.27
N TRP A 136 7.56 5.90 -4.58
CA TRP A 136 7.35 7.16 -3.88
C TRP A 136 8.58 8.06 -3.92
N SER A 137 8.34 9.37 -3.88
CA SER A 137 9.32 10.40 -3.56
C SER A 137 8.76 11.36 -2.52
N THR A 138 9.63 11.99 -1.79
CA THR A 138 9.29 12.95 -0.73
C THR A 138 10.16 14.19 -0.87
N SER A 139 9.55 15.35 -0.56
CA SER A 139 10.18 16.67 -0.74
C SER A 139 10.76 16.81 -2.16
N ASP A 140 9.95 16.51 -3.14
CA ASP A 140 10.29 16.48 -4.55
C ASP A 140 9.97 17.84 -5.19
N SER A 141 10.83 18.32 -6.06
CA SER A 141 10.62 19.55 -6.83
C SER A 141 10.38 19.30 -8.32
N GLN A 142 10.34 18.03 -8.76
CA GLN A 142 10.30 17.65 -10.17
C GLN A 142 9.24 16.59 -10.47
N ILE A 143 7.98 16.90 -10.18
CA ILE A 143 6.83 15.99 -10.30
C ILE A 143 6.83 15.18 -11.62
N ARG A 144 6.94 15.87 -12.76
CA ARG A 144 6.85 15.25 -14.08
C ARG A 144 7.99 14.26 -14.32
N SER A 145 9.22 14.69 -14.10
CA SER A 145 10.42 13.85 -14.28
C SER A 145 10.37 12.63 -13.37
N THR A 146 9.90 12.80 -12.13
CA THR A 146 9.73 11.71 -11.17
C THR A 146 8.67 10.70 -11.63
N LEU A 147 7.51 11.16 -12.11
CA LEU A 147 6.49 10.28 -12.64
C LEU A 147 6.95 9.52 -13.91
N GLU A 148 7.70 10.19 -14.80
CA GLU A 148 8.30 9.56 -15.99
C GLU A 148 9.33 8.49 -15.57
N THR A 149 10.17 8.78 -14.58
CA THR A 149 11.13 7.83 -14.01
C THR A 149 10.40 6.62 -13.41
N PHE A 150 9.33 6.82 -12.67
CA PHE A 150 8.53 5.72 -12.11
C PHE A 150 7.92 4.85 -13.22
N ALA A 151 7.32 5.48 -14.23
CA ALA A 151 6.68 4.77 -15.34
C ALA A 151 7.67 3.91 -16.16
N SER A 152 8.91 4.37 -16.31
CA SER A 152 9.95 3.67 -17.07
C SER A 152 10.74 2.65 -16.26
N ALA A 153 10.53 2.55 -14.94
CA ALA A 153 11.35 1.70 -14.06
C ALA A 153 11.36 0.22 -14.49
N GLY A 154 10.26 -0.29 -15.05
CA GLY A 154 10.20 -1.65 -15.57
C GLY A 154 11.07 -1.86 -16.81
N GLU A 155 11.09 -0.91 -17.75
CA GLU A 155 11.95 -0.96 -18.95
C GLU A 155 13.43 -0.91 -18.58
N GLN A 156 13.77 0.05 -17.71
CA GLN A 156 15.16 0.23 -17.27
C GLN A 156 15.69 -0.98 -16.52
N LEU A 157 14.82 -1.68 -15.78
CA LEU A 157 15.20 -2.89 -15.06
C LEU A 157 15.70 -4.02 -15.97
N GLU A 158 15.25 -4.09 -17.24
CA GLU A 158 15.67 -5.18 -18.15
C GLU A 158 17.17 -5.21 -18.36
N ASP A 159 17.82 -4.03 -18.45
CA ASP A 159 19.23 -3.87 -18.75
C ASP A 159 20.10 -3.50 -17.53
N LEU A 160 19.51 -3.41 -16.34
CA LEU A 160 20.26 -3.13 -15.13
C LEU A 160 21.28 -4.22 -14.82
N ALA A 161 22.52 -3.81 -14.57
CA ALA A 161 23.56 -4.71 -14.11
C ALA A 161 23.33 -5.08 -12.64
N ILE A 162 22.84 -6.28 -12.39
CA ILE A 162 22.59 -6.83 -11.05
C ILE A 162 23.52 -8.02 -10.84
N SER A 163 24.46 -7.91 -9.91
CA SER A 163 25.34 -9.01 -9.53
C SER A 163 24.57 -10.04 -8.67
N LYS A 164 25.14 -11.24 -8.53
CA LYS A 164 24.58 -12.25 -7.60
C LYS A 164 24.57 -11.77 -6.16
N GLU A 165 25.54 -10.97 -5.77
CA GLU A 165 25.67 -10.40 -4.44
C GLU A 165 24.61 -9.32 -4.20
N ASP A 166 24.43 -8.40 -5.15
CA ASP A 166 23.34 -7.42 -5.13
C ASP A 166 21.99 -8.10 -4.96
N LEU A 167 21.70 -9.12 -5.79
CA LEU A 167 20.44 -9.84 -5.72
C LEU A 167 20.20 -10.49 -4.35
N ARG A 168 21.25 -11.03 -3.71
CA ARG A 168 21.12 -11.55 -2.33
C ARG A 168 20.72 -10.45 -1.36
N GLY A 169 21.28 -9.26 -1.47
CA GLY A 169 20.88 -8.09 -0.66
C GLY A 169 19.42 -7.73 -0.88
N TYR A 170 18.95 -7.68 -2.13
CA TYR A 170 17.57 -7.38 -2.45
C TYR A 170 16.60 -8.50 -2.01
N ILE A 171 16.99 -9.77 -2.07
CA ILE A 171 16.20 -10.88 -1.52
C ILE A 171 16.02 -10.71 -0.01
N LEU A 172 17.08 -10.39 0.74
CA LEU A 172 17.00 -10.16 2.18
C LEU A 172 16.12 -8.96 2.52
N SER A 173 16.26 -7.86 1.78
CA SER A 173 15.44 -6.66 1.95
C SER A 173 13.96 -6.93 1.63
N ALA A 174 13.66 -7.65 0.55
CA ALA A 174 12.30 -8.06 0.20
C ALA A 174 11.69 -8.97 1.26
N TYR A 175 12.48 -9.91 1.78
CA TYR A 175 12.05 -10.78 2.88
C TYR A 175 11.74 -9.98 4.16
N ALA A 176 12.58 -9.02 4.51
CA ALA A 176 12.38 -8.16 5.69
C ALA A 176 11.12 -7.28 5.55
N GLN A 177 10.84 -6.74 4.36
CA GLN A 177 9.59 -6.02 4.09
C GLN A 177 8.36 -6.94 4.14
N ALA A 178 8.47 -8.17 3.63
CA ALA A 178 7.39 -9.15 3.66
C ALA A 178 7.03 -9.60 5.09
N LEU A 179 8.04 -9.72 5.94
CA LEU A 179 7.93 -10.16 7.34
C LEU A 179 8.62 -9.17 8.27
N PRO A 180 8.14 -7.91 8.34
CA PRO A 180 8.77 -6.95 9.23
C PRO A 180 8.67 -7.44 10.68
N PRO A 181 9.75 -7.29 11.46
CA PRO A 181 9.74 -7.63 12.88
C PRO A 181 8.63 -6.85 13.58
N SER A 182 7.89 -7.53 14.43
CA SER A 182 6.76 -6.91 15.12
C SER A 182 6.66 -7.45 16.53
N GLY A 183 6.39 -6.56 17.48
CA GLY A 183 5.95 -6.96 18.81
C GLY A 183 4.65 -7.78 18.76
N MET A 184 4.33 -8.42 19.87
CA MET A 184 3.19 -9.35 19.98
C MET A 184 1.89 -8.74 19.44
N LEU A 185 1.54 -7.52 19.82
CA LEU A 185 0.30 -6.85 19.40
C LEU A 185 0.27 -6.61 17.87
N ASN A 186 1.34 -6.07 17.30
CA ASN A 186 1.42 -5.80 15.87
C ASN A 186 1.38 -7.09 15.04
N GLY A 187 1.98 -8.17 15.52
CA GLY A 187 1.90 -9.49 14.90
C GLY A 187 0.47 -10.01 14.86
N ARG A 188 -0.28 -9.89 15.96
CA ARG A 188 -1.68 -10.30 16.07
C ARG A 188 -2.59 -9.43 15.21
N MET A 189 -2.38 -8.10 15.18
CA MET A 189 -3.12 -7.20 14.31
C MET A 189 -2.90 -7.51 12.82
N ARG A 190 -1.69 -7.87 12.43
CA ARG A 190 -1.38 -8.32 11.07
C ARG A 190 -2.10 -9.62 10.72
N PHE A 191 -2.10 -10.58 11.63
CA PHE A 191 -2.85 -11.83 11.48
C PHE A 191 -4.36 -11.56 11.30
N LEU A 192 -4.95 -10.71 12.15
CA LEU A 192 -6.35 -10.33 12.04
C LEU A 192 -6.67 -9.68 10.70
N ARG A 193 -5.87 -8.70 10.27
CA ARG A 193 -6.04 -8.06 8.95
C ARG A 193 -6.02 -9.08 7.82
N ARG A 194 -5.05 -9.99 7.80
CA ARG A 194 -4.99 -11.06 6.79
C ARG A 194 -6.27 -11.89 6.77
N ARG A 195 -6.76 -12.28 7.93
CA ARG A 195 -7.99 -13.06 8.05
C ARG A 195 -9.22 -12.28 7.56
N LEU A 196 -9.33 -10.99 7.89
CA LEU A 196 -10.44 -10.12 7.44
C LEU A 196 -10.43 -9.91 5.92
N PHE A 197 -9.26 -9.84 5.31
CA PHE A 197 -9.11 -9.73 3.85
C PHE A 197 -9.09 -11.09 3.13
N GLY A 198 -9.37 -12.20 3.81
CA GLY A 198 -9.39 -13.52 3.20
C GLY A 198 -8.03 -14.04 2.72
N ILE A 199 -6.93 -13.47 3.24
CA ILE A 199 -5.57 -13.83 2.82
C ILE A 199 -5.11 -15.03 3.62
N SER A 200 -4.92 -16.15 2.94
CA SER A 200 -4.47 -17.38 3.58
C SER A 200 -3.00 -17.31 4.00
N THR A 201 -2.67 -18.05 5.05
CA THR A 201 -1.28 -18.24 5.48
C THR A 201 -0.45 -18.90 4.38
N ASP A 202 -1.03 -19.82 3.63
CA ASP A 202 -0.37 -20.54 2.52
C ASP A 202 0.02 -19.58 1.39
N HIS A 203 -0.85 -18.63 1.06
CA HIS A 203 -0.53 -17.58 0.08
C HIS A 203 0.70 -16.78 0.51
N ILE A 204 0.75 -16.33 1.76
CA ILE A 204 1.89 -15.59 2.29
C ILE A 204 3.16 -16.45 2.31
N ASN A 205 3.07 -17.69 2.76
CA ASN A 205 4.20 -18.63 2.79
C ASN A 205 4.74 -18.90 1.37
N LYS A 206 3.86 -19.03 0.39
CA LYS A 206 4.24 -19.16 -1.01
C LYS A 206 4.99 -17.93 -1.51
N MET A 207 4.47 -16.73 -1.28
CA MET A 207 5.14 -15.48 -1.67
C MET A 207 6.53 -15.36 -1.03
N ILE A 208 6.67 -15.71 0.25
CA ILE A 208 7.95 -15.70 0.96
C ILE A 208 8.92 -16.71 0.37
N THR A 209 8.45 -17.93 0.07
CA THR A 209 9.25 -18.97 -0.57
C THR A 209 9.71 -18.51 -1.96
N ASP A 210 8.83 -17.89 -2.72
CA ASP A 210 9.15 -17.34 -4.02
C ASP A 210 10.22 -16.23 -3.93
N ILE A 211 10.13 -15.31 -2.95
CA ILE A 211 11.16 -14.28 -2.71
C ILE A 211 12.52 -14.94 -2.50
N ARG A 212 12.60 -15.96 -1.65
CA ARG A 212 13.87 -16.65 -1.34
C ARG A 212 14.46 -17.38 -2.54
N ASN A 213 13.62 -17.83 -3.46
CA ASN A 213 14.02 -18.56 -4.67
C ASN A 213 14.27 -17.66 -5.88
N SER A 214 14.31 -16.32 -5.70
CA SER A 214 14.63 -15.38 -6.77
C SER A 214 16.02 -15.65 -7.34
N SER A 215 16.15 -15.53 -8.66
CA SER A 215 17.39 -15.74 -9.38
C SER A 215 17.55 -14.69 -10.49
N LEU A 216 18.79 -14.47 -10.98
CA LEU A 216 19.02 -13.53 -12.08
C LEU A 216 18.24 -13.86 -13.36
N LYS A 217 17.85 -15.11 -13.53
CA LYS A 217 16.99 -15.54 -14.67
C LYS A 217 15.60 -14.91 -14.63
N ASP A 218 15.14 -14.49 -13.46
CA ASP A 218 13.81 -13.90 -13.26
C ASP A 218 13.80 -12.40 -13.64
N GLN A 219 14.97 -11.75 -13.80
CA GLN A 219 15.08 -10.29 -14.03
C GLN A 219 14.28 -9.81 -15.24
N LYS A 220 14.46 -10.41 -16.41
CA LYS A 220 13.75 -10.01 -17.64
C LYS A 220 12.25 -10.21 -17.54
N ILE A 221 11.82 -11.28 -16.85
CA ILE A 221 10.40 -11.55 -16.61
C ILE A 221 9.85 -10.49 -15.65
N ALA A 222 10.56 -10.21 -14.55
CA ALA A 222 10.20 -9.17 -13.60
C ALA A 222 10.08 -7.80 -14.28
N ALA A 223 11.05 -7.42 -15.11
CA ALA A 223 11.07 -6.18 -15.87
C ALA A 223 9.79 -5.99 -16.70
N ARG A 224 9.43 -6.99 -17.50
CA ARG A 224 8.22 -6.97 -18.35
C ARG A 224 6.93 -6.90 -17.54
N LEU A 225 6.82 -7.65 -16.44
CA LEU A 225 5.64 -7.65 -15.58
C LEU A 225 5.49 -6.32 -14.85
N ILE A 226 6.57 -5.77 -14.29
CA ILE A 226 6.59 -4.48 -13.63
C ILE A 226 6.25 -3.37 -14.62
N HIS A 227 6.84 -3.36 -15.82
CA HIS A 227 6.48 -2.41 -16.87
C HIS A 227 4.98 -2.43 -17.18
N LYS A 228 4.41 -3.63 -17.41
CA LYS A 228 2.98 -3.79 -17.67
C LYS A 228 2.10 -3.28 -16.55
N ILE A 229 2.51 -3.48 -15.30
CA ILE A 229 1.79 -2.95 -14.13
C ILE A 229 1.85 -1.42 -14.15
N LEU A 230 3.04 -0.84 -14.30
CA LEU A 230 3.26 0.61 -14.21
C LEU A 230 2.55 1.39 -15.32
N GLN A 231 2.38 0.83 -16.51
CA GLN A 231 1.63 1.46 -17.60
C GLN A 231 0.18 1.79 -17.22
N ASN A 232 -0.42 1.05 -16.30
CA ASN A 232 -1.80 1.22 -15.86
C ASN A 232 -1.92 1.71 -14.40
N SER A 233 -0.80 2.03 -13.77
CA SER A 233 -0.74 2.43 -12.37
C SER A 233 -1.31 3.82 -12.14
N PRO A 234 -2.17 4.01 -11.14
CA PRO A 234 -2.58 5.34 -10.71
C PRO A 234 -1.42 6.08 -10.03
N SER A 235 -1.45 7.40 -10.16
CA SER A 235 -0.52 8.30 -9.50
C SER A 235 -1.24 9.36 -8.68
N ALA A 236 -0.60 9.78 -7.60
CA ALA A 236 -1.08 10.84 -6.72
C ALA A 236 0.06 11.80 -6.38
N VAL A 237 -0.28 13.08 -6.35
CA VAL A 237 0.64 14.16 -5.95
C VAL A 237 -0.01 14.99 -4.85
N VAL A 238 0.75 15.30 -3.82
CA VAL A 238 0.31 16.23 -2.77
C VAL A 238 1.39 17.29 -2.64
N GLY A 239 1.01 18.57 -2.73
CA GLY A 239 1.98 19.64 -2.65
C GLY A 239 1.45 21.00 -3.06
N ASN A 240 2.33 21.86 -3.57
CA ASN A 240 2.03 23.23 -3.93
C ASN A 240 1.07 23.30 -5.14
N GLU A 241 -0.01 24.10 -5.03
CA GLU A 241 -1.02 24.27 -6.08
C GLU A 241 -0.39 24.69 -7.42
N LYS A 242 0.49 25.69 -7.39
CA LYS A 242 1.14 26.19 -8.60
C LYS A 242 1.97 25.12 -9.30
N MET A 243 2.71 24.31 -8.55
CA MET A 243 3.52 23.23 -9.10
C MET A 243 2.64 22.12 -9.70
N ILE A 244 1.52 21.79 -9.05
CA ILE A 244 0.55 20.82 -9.55
C ILE A 244 -0.06 21.30 -10.87
N ASP A 245 -0.48 22.55 -10.96
CA ASP A 245 -1.08 23.16 -12.16
C ASP A 245 -0.08 23.24 -13.32
N GLU A 246 1.15 23.71 -13.07
CA GLU A 246 2.21 23.78 -14.09
C GLU A 246 2.54 22.41 -14.68
N ASN A 247 2.44 21.35 -13.91
CA ASN A 247 2.69 19.97 -14.35
C ASN A 247 1.45 19.28 -14.94
N LYS A 248 0.29 19.91 -14.93
CA LYS A 248 -0.98 19.39 -15.47
C LYS A 248 -1.30 17.98 -14.97
N ILE A 249 -1.31 17.83 -13.63
CA ILE A 249 -1.48 16.52 -12.97
C ILE A 249 -2.95 16.07 -12.94
N TYR A 250 -3.90 16.97 -13.16
CA TYR A 250 -5.35 16.69 -13.21
C TYR A 250 -5.78 15.98 -14.48
#